data_fc742d4133d0d2fe0c45d9010bbb177e
#
_entry.id   fc742d4133d0d2fe0c45d9010bbb177e
#
_cell.length_a   1.000
_cell.length_b   1.000
_cell.length_c   1.000
_cell.angle_alpha   90.00
_cell.angle_beta   90.00
_cell.angle_gamma   90.00
#
_symmetry.space_group_name_H-M   'P 1'
#
loop_
_entity.id
_entity.type
_entity.pdbx_description
1 polymer ?
#
loop_
_entity_poly.entity_id
_entity_poly.type
_entity_poly.pdbx_seq_one_letter_code
_entity_poly.pdbx_strand_id
1 'polypeptide(L)'
;MKIALITDTHFGARNDNLAFNDYFYKFWEEVFFPYIEENNIDTVIHLGDVMDRRKFVSYKIAQDFRTRFIQRFVDKGVTLHMMVGNHDTFYKNTNDVNSLAELVEGRYPKMFVYPEATTVEFDGTPICFLPWICP
;
A
#
# COMPACT_ATOMS: atom_id res chain seq x y z
N MET A 1 -5.65 -18.19 10.55
CA MET A 1 -5.64 -16.79 10.12
C MET A 1 -5.44 -16.73 8.62
N LYS A 2 -6.16 -15.84 7.94
CA LYS A 2 -6.01 -15.62 6.50
C LYS A 2 -5.42 -14.22 6.29
N ILE A 3 -4.41 -14.12 5.43
CA ILE A 3 -3.76 -12.85 5.08
C ILE A 3 -3.79 -12.72 3.56
N ALA A 4 -4.21 -11.56 3.05
CA ALA A 4 -4.10 -11.27 1.63
C ALA A 4 -2.77 -10.56 1.35
N LEU A 5 -2.10 -10.98 0.29
CA LEU A 5 -0.86 -10.36 -0.18
C LEU A 5 -1.14 -9.62 -1.48
N ILE A 6 -0.76 -8.35 -1.53
CA ILE A 6 -0.83 -7.53 -2.73
C ILE A 6 0.51 -6.85 -2.97
N THR A 7 0.78 -6.43 -4.18
CA THR A 7 2.05 -5.81 -4.52
C THR A 7 1.92 -4.95 -5.77
N ASP A 8 2.84 -4.01 -5.93
CA ASP A 8 3.05 -3.28 -7.19
C ASP A 8 1.79 -2.61 -7.73
N THR A 9 1.08 -1.88 -6.88
CA THR A 9 -0.12 -1.15 -7.30
C THR A 9 0.20 0.05 -8.18
N HIS A 10 1.40 0.62 -8.06
CA HIS A 10 1.90 1.71 -8.92
C HIS A 10 0.85 2.78 -9.19
N PHE A 11 0.21 3.30 -8.14
CA PHE A 11 -0.76 4.38 -8.29
C PHE A 11 -0.10 5.60 -8.95
N GLY A 12 -0.74 6.12 -9.99
CA GLY A 12 -0.16 7.17 -10.82
C GLY A 12 0.59 6.66 -12.05
N ALA A 13 0.49 5.37 -12.34
CA ALA A 13 1.11 4.76 -13.51
C ALA A 13 0.66 5.43 -14.81
N ARG A 14 1.46 5.26 -15.85
CA ARG A 14 1.23 5.83 -17.17
C ARG A 14 1.06 7.36 -17.12
N ASN A 15 1.94 8.00 -16.33
CA ASN A 15 2.00 9.46 -16.26
C ASN A 15 0.70 10.08 -15.72
N ASP A 16 0.15 9.48 -14.65
CA ASP A 16 -1.12 9.87 -14.03
C ASP A 16 -2.32 9.82 -14.99
N ASN A 17 -2.33 8.86 -15.91
CA ASN A 17 -3.46 8.69 -16.82
C ASN A 17 -4.71 8.33 -16.05
N LEU A 18 -5.71 9.22 -16.05
CA LEU A 18 -6.91 9.06 -15.24
C LEU A 18 -7.81 7.93 -15.75
N ALA A 19 -7.88 7.70 -17.05
CA ALA A 19 -8.65 6.59 -17.59
C ALA A 19 -8.06 5.24 -17.19
N PHE A 20 -6.73 5.13 -17.22
CA PHE A 20 -6.03 3.94 -16.75
C PHE A 20 -6.20 3.75 -15.24
N ASN A 21 -6.11 4.83 -14.49
CA ASN A 21 -6.31 4.82 -13.04
C ASN A 21 -7.71 4.32 -12.68
N ASP A 22 -8.76 4.82 -13.34
CA ASP A 22 -10.14 4.38 -13.12
C ASP A 22 -10.35 2.91 -13.48
N TYR A 23 -9.79 2.47 -14.58
CA TYR A 23 -9.83 1.06 -15.00
C TYR A 23 -9.16 0.17 -13.95
N PHE A 24 -8.03 0.60 -13.42
CA PHE A 24 -7.30 -0.15 -12.40
C PHE A 24 -8.09 -0.23 -11.09
N TYR A 25 -8.77 0.84 -10.69
CA TYR A 25 -9.61 0.83 -9.49
C TYR A 25 -10.81 -0.10 -9.59
N LYS A 26 -11.28 -0.44 -10.79
CA LYS A 26 -12.35 -1.43 -10.94
C LYS A 26 -11.98 -2.78 -10.35
N PHE A 27 -10.72 -3.19 -10.49
CA PHE A 27 -10.25 -4.42 -9.85
C PHE A 27 -10.42 -4.35 -8.33
N TRP A 28 -9.97 -3.25 -7.72
CA TRP A 28 -10.05 -3.09 -6.26
C TRP A 28 -11.49 -3.04 -5.79
N GLU A 29 -12.32 -2.27 -6.44
CA GLU A 29 -13.71 -2.05 -6.04
C GLU A 29 -14.62 -3.25 -6.34
N GLU A 30 -14.40 -3.94 -7.45
CA GLU A 30 -15.30 -5.01 -7.91
C GLU A 30 -14.81 -6.41 -7.55
N VAL A 31 -13.50 -6.60 -7.33
CA VAL A 31 -12.91 -7.92 -7.08
C VAL A 31 -12.28 -8.01 -5.71
N PHE A 32 -11.28 -7.17 -5.43
CA PHE A 32 -10.44 -7.33 -4.24
C PHE A 32 -11.21 -7.06 -2.94
N PHE A 33 -11.82 -5.89 -2.80
CA PHE A 33 -12.53 -5.56 -1.56
C PHE A 33 -13.72 -6.49 -1.30
N PRO A 34 -14.55 -6.82 -2.29
CA PRO A 34 -15.58 -7.84 -2.07
C PRO A 34 -15.01 -9.20 -1.65
N TYR A 35 -13.91 -9.63 -2.25
CA TYR A 35 -13.29 -10.92 -1.92
C TYR A 35 -12.81 -10.98 -0.47
N ILE A 36 -12.10 -9.96 0.00
CA ILE A 36 -11.61 -9.97 1.39
C ILE A 36 -12.76 -9.90 2.39
N GLU A 37 -13.84 -9.21 2.04
CA GLU A 37 -15.04 -9.15 2.88
C GLU A 37 -15.75 -10.51 2.96
N GLU A 38 -16.00 -11.15 1.82
CA GLU A 38 -16.65 -12.46 1.75
C GLU A 38 -15.87 -13.57 2.46
N ASN A 39 -14.54 -13.48 2.44
CA ASN A 39 -13.66 -14.49 3.05
C ASN A 39 -13.20 -14.11 4.46
N ASN A 40 -13.75 -13.05 5.04
CA ASN A 40 -13.42 -12.58 6.40
C ASN A 40 -11.91 -12.37 6.59
N ILE A 41 -11.25 -11.79 5.59
CA ILE A 41 -9.82 -11.44 5.67
C ILE A 41 -9.72 -10.07 6.31
N ASP A 42 -9.05 -9.99 7.45
CA ASP A 42 -8.90 -8.75 8.22
C ASP A 42 -7.47 -8.19 8.21
N THR A 43 -6.57 -8.85 7.50
CA THR A 43 -5.16 -8.46 7.43
C THR A 43 -4.66 -8.55 6.00
N VAL A 44 -4.06 -7.46 5.53
CA VAL A 44 -3.50 -7.34 4.18
C VAL A 44 -2.05 -6.86 4.29
N ILE A 45 -1.16 -7.48 3.53
CA ILE A 45 0.24 -7.07 3.42
C ILE A 45 0.48 -6.60 1.99
N HIS A 46 0.95 -5.37 1.85
CA HIS A 46 1.39 -4.79 0.59
C HIS A 46 2.92 -4.87 0.50
N LEU A 47 3.42 -5.53 -0.53
CA LEU A 47 4.84 -5.85 -0.65
C LEU A 47 5.69 -4.72 -1.23
N GLY A 48 5.12 -3.55 -1.46
CA GLY A 48 5.86 -2.37 -1.92
C GLY A 48 5.47 -1.92 -3.32
N ASP A 49 6.09 -0.83 -3.76
CA ASP A 49 5.77 -0.14 -5.01
C ASP A 49 4.28 0.26 -5.07
N VAL A 50 3.83 0.88 -3.99
CA VAL A 50 2.47 1.38 -3.87
C VAL A 50 2.24 2.51 -4.86
N MET A 51 3.19 3.46 -4.92
CA MET A 51 3.18 4.58 -5.85
C MET A 51 4.08 4.31 -7.05
N ASP A 52 3.76 4.89 -8.20
CA ASP A 52 4.56 4.70 -9.41
C ASP A 52 5.77 5.63 -9.45
N ARG A 53 5.62 6.87 -8.99
CA ARG A 53 6.66 7.88 -9.07
C ARG A 53 7.35 8.11 -7.73
N ARG A 54 8.68 8.33 -7.79
CA ARG A 54 9.52 8.53 -6.62
C ARG A 54 9.37 9.90 -5.97
N LYS A 55 9.18 10.96 -6.78
CA LYS A 55 9.42 12.34 -6.32
C LYS A 55 8.15 13.14 -6.09
N PHE A 56 7.04 12.73 -6.67
CA PHE A 56 5.79 13.47 -6.52
C PHE A 56 4.59 12.60 -6.84
N VAL A 57 3.43 13.06 -6.42
CA VAL A 57 2.13 12.48 -6.74
C VAL A 57 1.19 13.64 -7.09
N SER A 58 0.39 13.49 -8.14
CA SER A 58 -0.61 14.51 -8.45
C SER A 58 -1.71 14.52 -7.40
N TYR A 59 -2.38 15.66 -7.24
CA TYR A 59 -3.46 15.79 -6.26
C TYR A 59 -4.62 14.83 -6.56
N LYS A 60 -4.91 14.59 -7.83
CA LYS A 60 -5.99 13.67 -8.21
C LYS A 60 -5.65 12.22 -7.86
N ILE A 61 -4.43 11.79 -8.13
CA ILE A 61 -3.96 10.45 -7.75
C ILE A 61 -3.94 10.30 -6.23
N ALA A 62 -3.47 11.30 -5.51
CA ALA A 62 -3.46 11.29 -4.04
C ALA A 62 -4.87 11.22 -3.47
N GLN A 63 -5.82 11.97 -4.05
CA GLN A 63 -7.22 11.93 -3.64
C GLN A 63 -7.84 10.56 -3.86
N ASP A 64 -7.64 9.98 -5.04
CA ASP A 64 -8.17 8.65 -5.36
C ASP A 64 -7.55 7.57 -4.47
N PHE A 65 -6.26 7.66 -4.21
CA PHE A 65 -5.58 6.75 -3.28
C PHE A 65 -6.21 6.81 -1.89
N ARG A 66 -6.43 8.01 -1.38
CA ARG A 66 -7.06 8.19 -0.07
C ARG A 66 -8.51 7.71 -0.05
N THR A 67 -9.32 8.08 -1.03
CA THR A 67 -10.77 7.84 -1.00
C THR A 67 -11.18 6.47 -1.54
N ARG A 68 -10.46 5.93 -2.52
CA ARG A 68 -10.83 4.70 -3.22
C ARG A 68 -10.00 3.49 -2.81
N PHE A 69 -8.89 3.68 -2.10
CA PHE A 69 -8.05 2.60 -1.62
C PHE A 69 -7.97 2.61 -0.08
N ILE A 70 -7.31 3.59 0.49
CA ILE A 70 -7.05 3.66 1.94
C ILE A 70 -8.35 3.67 2.75
N GLN A 71 -9.31 4.52 2.39
CA GLN A 71 -10.57 4.64 3.13
C GLN A 71 -11.36 3.34 3.15
N ARG A 72 -11.21 2.51 2.12
CA ARG A 72 -11.89 1.20 2.07
C ARG A 72 -11.39 0.25 3.16
N PHE A 73 -10.08 0.27 3.44
CA PHE A 73 -9.52 -0.50 4.56
C PHE A 73 -10.02 0.03 5.90
N VAL A 74 -10.04 1.34 6.07
CA VAL A 74 -10.52 1.98 7.29
C VAL A 74 -11.99 1.61 7.55
N ASP A 75 -12.83 1.73 6.55
CA ASP A 75 -14.28 1.46 6.67
C ASP A 75 -14.56 0.00 7.03
N LYS A 76 -13.74 -0.92 6.54
CA LYS A 76 -13.89 -2.36 6.82
C LYS A 76 -13.16 -2.80 8.09
N GLY A 77 -12.38 -1.93 8.72
CA GLY A 77 -11.57 -2.29 9.89
C GLY A 77 -10.44 -3.26 9.60
N VAL A 78 -9.95 -3.28 8.37
CA VAL A 78 -8.88 -4.18 7.91
C VAL A 78 -7.53 -3.57 8.24
N THR A 79 -6.62 -4.38 8.78
CA THR A 79 -5.25 -3.97 9.06
C THR A 79 -4.42 -4.06 7.79
N LEU A 80 -3.69 -2.99 7.47
CA LEU A 80 -2.83 -2.92 6.29
C LEU A 80 -1.38 -2.69 6.70
N HIS A 81 -0.51 -3.61 6.31
CA HIS A 81 0.94 -3.51 6.48
C HIS A 81 1.56 -3.23 5.13
N MET A 82 2.36 -2.18 5.02
CA MET A 82 2.98 -1.78 3.75
C MET A 82 4.49 -1.71 3.87
N MET A 83 5.19 -2.45 3.02
CA MET A 83 6.63 -2.31 2.87
C MET A 83 6.95 -1.20 1.88
N VAL A 84 8.03 -0.48 2.14
CA VAL A 84 8.53 0.55 1.23
C VAL A 84 9.23 -0.13 0.07
N GLY A 85 8.71 0.04 -1.14
CA GLY A 85 9.31 -0.47 -2.37
C GLY A 85 10.23 0.54 -3.02
N ASN A 86 10.87 0.12 -4.10
CA ASN A 86 11.79 0.95 -4.88
C ASN A 86 11.12 2.25 -5.36
N HIS A 87 9.90 2.17 -5.87
CA HIS A 87 9.17 3.34 -6.39
C HIS A 87 8.58 4.23 -5.31
N ASP A 88 8.57 3.79 -4.06
CA ASP A 88 8.05 4.58 -2.94
C ASP A 88 9.09 5.53 -2.34
N THR A 89 10.36 5.35 -2.66
CA THR A 89 11.46 6.16 -2.11
C THR A 89 11.77 7.39 -2.98
N PHE A 90 12.04 8.51 -2.32
CA PHE A 90 12.49 9.71 -3.02
C PHE A 90 13.94 9.59 -3.51
N TYR A 91 14.82 9.15 -2.61
CA TYR A 91 16.23 8.93 -2.92
C TYR A 91 16.49 7.46 -3.23
N LYS A 92 17.50 7.19 -4.06
CA LYS A 92 17.88 5.81 -4.40
C LYS A 92 18.70 5.11 -3.32
N ASN A 93 19.29 5.87 -2.40
CA ASN A 93 20.24 5.38 -1.41
C ASN A 93 19.70 5.35 0.03
N THR A 94 18.44 5.69 0.24
CA THR A 94 17.78 5.63 1.54
C THR A 94 16.28 5.47 1.41
N ASN A 95 15.66 4.79 2.36
CA ASN A 95 14.20 4.69 2.47
C ASN A 95 13.60 5.74 3.43
N ASP A 96 14.41 6.63 4.00
CA ASP A 96 13.94 7.58 5.03
C ASP A 96 12.89 8.55 4.51
N VAL A 97 13.04 8.98 3.24
CA VAL A 97 12.03 9.84 2.59
C VAL A 97 11.26 8.99 1.60
N ASN A 98 10.01 8.70 1.91
CA ASN A 98 9.18 7.83 1.08
C ASN A 98 7.71 8.29 1.09
N SER A 99 6.99 7.93 0.04
CA SER A 99 5.59 8.33 -0.15
C SER A 99 4.66 7.77 0.93
N LEU A 100 4.94 6.58 1.43
CA LEU A 100 4.07 5.93 2.41
C LEU A 100 4.14 6.61 3.77
N ALA A 101 5.33 7.05 4.18
CA ALA A 101 5.48 7.83 5.40
C ALA A 101 4.70 9.15 5.31
N GLU A 102 4.74 9.81 4.17
CA GLU A 102 4.06 11.09 3.97
C GLU A 102 2.55 10.96 3.81
N LEU A 103 2.08 9.92 3.13
CA LEU A 103 0.66 9.79 2.78
C LEU A 103 -0.14 8.95 3.76
N VAL A 104 0.47 8.03 4.48
CA VAL A 104 -0.23 7.01 5.25
C VAL A 104 0.19 6.94 6.71
N GLU A 105 1.49 6.94 6.99
CA GLU A 105 2.01 6.65 8.32
C GLU A 105 1.46 7.60 9.40
N GLY A 106 0.91 7.00 10.48
CA GLY A 106 0.39 7.76 11.59
C GLY A 106 -0.92 8.51 11.34
N ARG A 107 -1.51 8.39 10.15
CA ARG A 107 -2.73 9.13 9.76
C ARG A 107 -4.00 8.31 9.88
N TYR A 108 -3.88 6.99 9.88
CA TYR A 108 -5.02 6.07 9.86
C TYR A 108 -4.85 4.97 10.90
N PRO A 109 -5.95 4.49 11.50
CA PRO A 109 -5.87 3.35 12.42
C PRO A 109 -5.54 2.07 11.65
N LYS A 110 -4.81 1.16 12.29
CA LYS A 110 -4.48 -0.16 11.73
C LYS A 110 -3.71 -0.12 10.42
N MET A 111 -2.89 0.93 10.20
CA MET A 111 -2.01 1.03 9.05
C MET A 111 -0.58 1.22 9.49
N PHE A 112 0.31 0.36 8.98
CA PHE A 112 1.70 0.30 9.39
C PHE A 112 2.61 0.34 8.16
N VAL A 113 3.66 1.17 8.23
CA VAL A 113 4.63 1.34 7.14
C VAL A 113 5.99 0.85 7.62
N TYR A 114 6.67 0.08 6.80
CA TYR A 114 7.95 -0.55 7.13
C TYR A 114 9.04 -0.09 6.16
N PRO A 115 9.83 0.94 6.51
CA PRO A 115 10.97 1.35 5.69
C PRO A 115 12.23 0.52 5.94
N GLU A 116 12.24 -0.27 7.03
CA GLU A 116 13.38 -1.10 7.44
C GLU A 116 12.92 -2.54 7.64
N ALA A 117 13.87 -3.48 7.56
CA ALA A 117 13.59 -4.89 7.84
C ALA A 117 13.00 -5.03 9.26
N THR A 118 11.81 -5.62 9.34
CA THR A 118 11.05 -5.72 10.58
C THR A 118 10.34 -7.05 10.63
N THR A 119 10.42 -7.74 11.77
CA THR A 119 9.68 -8.98 11.97
C THR A 119 8.41 -8.71 12.76
N VAL A 120 7.28 -9.17 12.22
CA VAL A 120 5.98 -9.04 12.85
C VAL A 120 5.38 -10.44 13.02
N GLU A 121 4.79 -10.71 14.17
CA GLU A 121 4.11 -11.99 14.40
C GLU A 121 2.66 -11.92 13.96
N PHE A 122 2.25 -12.94 13.20
CA PHE A 122 0.86 -13.14 12.81
C PHE A 122 0.42 -14.50 13.34
N ASP A 123 -0.48 -14.49 14.33
CA ASP A 123 -1.03 -15.71 14.94
C ASP A 123 0.08 -16.67 15.39
N GLY A 124 1.13 -16.12 16.01
CA GLY A 124 2.28 -16.89 16.49
C GLY A 124 3.34 -17.19 15.45
N THR A 125 3.12 -16.84 14.19
CA THR A 125 4.10 -17.05 13.10
C THR A 125 4.86 -15.76 12.82
N PRO A 126 6.20 -15.74 12.97
CA PRO A 126 6.99 -14.58 12.66
C PRO A 126 7.16 -14.43 11.13
N ILE A 127 6.91 -13.23 10.63
CA ILE A 127 7.10 -12.88 9.22
C ILE A 127 8.05 -11.69 9.17
N CYS A 128 9.16 -11.83 8.47
CA CYS A 128 10.10 -10.74 8.26
C CYS A 128 9.68 -9.93 7.03
N PHE A 129 9.39 -8.66 7.23
CA PHE A 129 9.16 -7.71 6.15
C PHE A 129 10.50 -7.16 5.70
N LEU A 130 10.83 -7.41 4.44
CA LEU A 130 12.08 -6.95 3.85
C LEU A 130 11.77 -5.91 2.77
N PRO A 131 11.82 -4.62 3.10
CA PRO A 131 11.56 -3.56 2.14
C PRO A 131 12.69 -3.41 1.13
N TRP A 132 12.61 -2.41 0.25
CA TRP A 132 13.65 -2.11 -0.72
C TRP A 132 15.01 -1.96 -0.03
N ILE A 133 15.98 -2.71 -0.53
CA ILE A 133 17.35 -2.69 -0.01
C ILE A 133 18.12 -1.65 -0.83
N CYS A 134 18.51 -0.56 -0.16
CA CYS A 134 19.29 0.49 -0.80
C CYS A 134 20.75 0.07 -1.01
N PRO A 135 21.36 0.50 -2.12
CA PRO A 135 22.79 0.27 -2.32
C PRO A 135 23.63 1.00 -1.28
#